data_33cd7abac7dce5d42ddf5ce3cd8d5d53
#
_entry.id   33cd7abac7dce5d42ddf5ce3cd8d5d53
#
_cell.length_a   1.000
_cell.length_b   1.000
_cell.length_c   1.000
_cell.angle_alpha   90.00
_cell.angle_beta   90.00
_cell.angle_gamma   90.00
#
_symmetry.space_group_name_H-M   'P 1'
#
loop_
_entity.id
_entity.type
_entity.pdbx_description
1 polymer ?
#
loop_
_entity_poly.entity_id
_entity_poly.type
_entity_poly.pdbx_seq_one_letter_code
_entity_poly.pdbx_strand_id
1 'polypeptide(L)'
;MNNSVEKKFSCKYEELAPIGRFMLFSLQRDLAEFSAFSSKFDDVYVTEMETKITTVENLVDPQSETLAKSLISNRMNEVLAGLYVPVDKVDGYLKLAKPVLGITASTFGISELRRKINAKDTEAVLKQLTTLLANINQYKEVLAQQGLTDSVTQALTNMLTSLKSDYQQRYEILSNRRLTVQNNIGVLNDLYTRIVEVAAIGKILYKNDPVKLSEYTFTSLMKKVRQVEKSKKEETDASGLTSNI
;
A
#
# COMPACT_ATOMS: atom_id res chain seq x y z
N MET A 1 -21.02 3.06 24.55
CA MET A 1 -21.50 2.92 23.16
C MET A 1 -20.54 3.72 22.27
N ASN A 2 -19.64 3.05 21.54
CA ASN A 2 -18.80 3.72 20.56
C ASN A 2 -19.68 4.09 19.35
N ASN A 3 -20.13 5.33 19.27
CA ASN A 3 -20.70 5.87 18.05
C ASN A 3 -19.55 6.01 17.02
N SER A 4 -19.25 4.94 16.31
CA SER A 4 -18.34 5.02 15.17
C SER A 4 -19.02 5.88 14.11
N VAL A 5 -18.42 7.04 13.81
CA VAL A 5 -18.89 7.91 12.74
C VAL A 5 -18.81 7.15 11.43
N GLU A 6 -19.93 6.99 10.73
CA GLU A 6 -20.00 6.24 9.48
C GLU A 6 -19.43 7.07 8.31
N LYS A 7 -18.72 6.39 7.40
CA LYS A 7 -18.18 7.00 6.17
C LYS A 7 -19.31 7.36 5.20
N LYS A 8 -19.40 8.63 4.78
CA LYS A 8 -20.45 9.15 3.91
C LYS A 8 -20.13 9.12 2.41
N PHE A 9 -18.90 8.79 2.00
CA PHE A 9 -18.45 8.86 0.61
C PHE A 9 -17.99 7.49 0.08
N SER A 10 -18.06 7.29 -1.24
CA SER A 10 -17.75 6.02 -1.91
C SER A 10 -16.34 5.96 -2.51
N CYS A 11 -15.64 7.10 -2.65
CA CYS A 11 -14.27 7.13 -3.18
C CYS A 11 -13.26 6.63 -2.14
N LYS A 12 -11.99 6.43 -2.56
CA LYS A 12 -10.90 6.17 -1.63
C LYS A 12 -10.63 7.43 -0.81
N TYR A 13 -10.01 7.26 0.36
CA TYR A 13 -9.66 8.38 1.24
C TYR A 13 -8.72 9.37 0.56
N GLU A 14 -7.75 8.84 -0.18
CA GLU A 14 -6.74 9.61 -0.92
C GLU A 14 -7.33 10.39 -2.10
N GLU A 15 -8.46 9.95 -2.63
CA GLU A 15 -9.12 10.61 -3.75
C GLU A 15 -9.94 11.84 -3.31
N LEU A 16 -10.29 11.94 -2.00
CA LEU A 16 -11.22 12.95 -1.52
C LEU A 16 -10.66 14.37 -1.61
N ALA A 17 -9.42 14.59 -1.15
CA ALA A 17 -8.79 15.91 -1.21
C ALA A 17 -8.53 16.37 -2.67
N PRO A 18 -7.98 15.54 -3.57
CA PRO A 18 -7.89 15.89 -5.01
C PRO A 18 -9.23 16.22 -5.65
N ILE A 19 -10.31 15.47 -5.33
CA ILE A 19 -11.67 15.81 -5.80
C ILE A 19 -12.08 17.18 -5.26
N GLY A 20 -11.81 17.45 -3.98
CA GLY A 20 -12.04 18.76 -3.36
C GLY A 20 -11.29 19.89 -4.05
N ARG A 21 -10.01 19.67 -4.43
CA ARG A 21 -9.19 20.67 -5.17
C ARG A 21 -9.79 21.00 -6.53
N PHE A 22 -10.20 20.00 -7.31
CA PHE A 22 -10.85 20.24 -8.60
C PHE A 22 -12.15 21.02 -8.43
N MET A 23 -12.97 20.66 -7.44
CA MET A 23 -14.24 21.35 -7.14
C MET A 23 -13.99 22.80 -6.70
N LEU A 24 -13.00 23.01 -5.83
CA LEU A 24 -12.63 24.34 -5.34
C LEU A 24 -12.16 25.24 -6.47
N PHE A 25 -11.33 24.73 -7.39
CA PHE A 25 -10.88 25.48 -8.55
C PHE A 25 -12.06 25.96 -9.41
N SER A 26 -13.03 25.08 -9.69
CA SER A 26 -14.21 25.44 -10.46
C SER A 26 -15.09 26.45 -9.70
N LEU A 27 -15.27 26.29 -8.37
CA LEU A 27 -16.00 27.22 -7.53
C LEU A 27 -15.37 28.61 -7.51
N GLN A 28 -14.03 28.72 -7.38
CA GLN A 28 -13.31 30.00 -7.38
C GLN A 28 -13.50 30.73 -8.71
N ARG A 29 -13.42 30.02 -9.84
CA ARG A 29 -13.66 30.60 -11.16
C ARG A 29 -15.10 31.13 -11.32
N ASP A 30 -16.05 30.38 -10.82
CA ASP A 30 -17.49 30.65 -11.02
C ASP A 30 -18.14 31.30 -9.78
N LEU A 31 -17.34 31.86 -8.84
CA LEU A 31 -17.80 32.35 -7.55
C LEU A 31 -18.90 33.41 -7.64
N ALA A 32 -18.83 34.31 -8.63
CA ALA A 32 -19.83 35.34 -8.85
C ALA A 32 -21.24 34.76 -9.12
N GLU A 33 -21.31 33.67 -9.90
CA GLU A 33 -22.58 33.00 -10.21
C GLU A 33 -23.12 32.24 -8.98
N PHE A 34 -22.26 31.64 -8.18
CA PHE A 34 -22.62 31.01 -6.91
C PHE A 34 -23.08 32.01 -5.87
N SER A 35 -22.39 33.15 -5.73
CA SER A 35 -22.77 34.24 -4.82
C SER A 35 -24.12 34.87 -5.22
N ALA A 36 -24.39 35.04 -6.51
CA ALA A 36 -25.65 35.47 -7.03
C ALA A 36 -26.80 34.51 -6.71
N PHE A 37 -26.52 33.21 -6.68
CA PHE A 37 -27.49 32.18 -6.29
C PHE A 37 -27.76 32.19 -4.77
N SER A 38 -26.71 32.34 -3.96
CA SER A 38 -26.78 32.38 -2.50
C SER A 38 -25.58 33.09 -1.90
N SER A 39 -25.82 34.10 -1.05
CA SER A 39 -24.78 34.85 -0.33
C SER A 39 -23.92 34.00 0.61
N LYS A 40 -24.27 32.72 0.80
CA LYS A 40 -23.45 31.76 1.53
C LYS A 40 -22.12 31.46 0.83
N PHE A 41 -22.09 31.51 -0.52
CA PHE A 41 -20.92 31.26 -1.31
C PHE A 41 -20.14 32.56 -1.51
N ASP A 42 -19.28 32.86 -0.55
CA ASP A 42 -18.41 34.03 -0.50
C ASP A 42 -16.91 33.59 -0.39
N ASP A 43 -16.04 34.57 -0.25
CA ASP A 43 -14.58 34.29 -0.09
C ASP A 43 -14.29 33.56 1.23
N VAL A 44 -15.10 33.73 2.26
CA VAL A 44 -14.95 32.99 3.52
C VAL A 44 -15.26 31.51 3.30
N TYR A 45 -16.34 31.22 2.58
CA TYR A 45 -16.70 29.85 2.24
C TYR A 45 -15.58 29.15 1.43
N VAL A 46 -14.99 29.84 0.46
CA VAL A 46 -13.85 29.35 -0.34
C VAL A 46 -12.67 29.04 0.56
N THR A 47 -12.29 29.95 1.46
CA THR A 47 -11.18 29.81 2.40
C THR A 47 -11.40 28.64 3.37
N GLU A 48 -12.63 28.50 3.89
CA GLU A 48 -12.98 27.36 4.76
C GLU A 48 -12.89 26.02 4.02
N MET A 49 -13.33 25.96 2.77
CA MET A 49 -13.24 24.76 1.96
C MET A 49 -11.77 24.39 1.69
N GLU A 50 -10.93 25.38 1.38
CA GLU A 50 -9.49 25.19 1.19
C GLU A 50 -8.80 24.66 2.45
N THR A 51 -9.13 25.22 3.61
CA THR A 51 -8.62 24.78 4.91
C THR A 51 -9.00 23.31 5.17
N LYS A 52 -10.23 22.92 4.88
CA LYS A 52 -10.68 21.52 5.03
C LYS A 52 -9.95 20.59 4.08
N ILE A 53 -9.70 20.99 2.83
CA ILE A 53 -8.92 20.22 1.85
C ILE A 53 -7.50 20.01 2.37
N THR A 54 -6.81 21.07 2.78
CA THR A 54 -5.45 21.03 3.31
C THR A 54 -5.37 20.16 4.57
N THR A 55 -6.37 20.23 5.45
CA THR A 55 -6.44 19.36 6.63
C THR A 55 -6.51 17.88 6.23
N VAL A 56 -7.34 17.53 5.24
CA VAL A 56 -7.44 16.15 4.73
C VAL A 56 -6.17 15.71 4.01
N GLU A 57 -5.51 16.59 3.24
CA GLU A 57 -4.22 16.30 2.60
C GLU A 57 -3.16 15.94 3.64
N ASN A 58 -3.08 16.68 4.74
CA ASN A 58 -2.13 16.43 5.82
C ASN A 58 -2.44 15.14 6.61
N LEU A 59 -3.69 14.71 6.66
CA LEU A 59 -4.09 13.47 7.32
C LEU A 59 -3.78 12.23 6.49
N VAL A 60 -3.81 12.38 5.17
CA VAL A 60 -3.66 11.30 4.21
C VAL A 60 -2.52 11.68 3.26
N ASP A 61 -1.26 11.60 3.75
CA ASP A 61 -0.10 11.76 2.85
C ASP A 61 0.16 10.44 2.11
N PRO A 62 -0.26 10.33 0.81
CA PRO A 62 -0.12 9.09 0.06
C PRO A 62 1.32 8.83 -0.39
N GLN A 63 2.18 9.86 -0.43
CA GLN A 63 3.50 9.73 -1.07
C GLN A 63 4.53 9.10 -0.15
N SER A 64 4.64 9.54 1.11
CA SER A 64 5.62 8.99 2.05
C SER A 64 5.31 7.54 2.43
N GLU A 65 4.05 7.21 2.69
CA GLU A 65 3.62 5.84 3.00
C GLU A 65 3.73 4.90 1.80
N THR A 66 3.41 5.38 0.59
CA THR A 66 3.54 4.58 -0.64
C THR A 66 5.00 4.27 -0.92
N LEU A 67 5.89 5.25 -0.76
CA LEU A 67 7.33 5.06 -0.92
C LEU A 67 7.88 4.08 0.13
N ALA A 68 7.56 4.27 1.41
CA ALA A 68 7.99 3.38 2.49
C ALA A 68 7.50 1.94 2.25
N LYS A 69 6.24 1.75 1.87
CA LYS A 69 5.67 0.45 1.52
C LYS A 69 6.37 -0.18 0.31
N SER A 70 6.70 0.61 -0.71
CA SER A 70 7.40 0.14 -1.90
C SER A 70 8.81 -0.33 -1.55
N LEU A 71 9.56 0.46 -0.78
CA LEU A 71 10.91 0.11 -0.33
C LEU A 71 10.93 -1.18 0.50
N ILE A 72 9.99 -1.32 1.45
CA ILE A 72 9.86 -2.55 2.24
C ILE A 72 9.51 -3.74 1.35
N SER A 73 8.60 -3.56 0.39
CA SER A 73 8.21 -4.64 -0.53
C SER A 73 9.38 -5.08 -1.43
N ASN A 74 10.22 -4.16 -1.87
CA ASN A 74 11.41 -4.46 -2.66
C ASN A 74 12.43 -5.25 -1.82
N ARG A 75 12.75 -4.80 -0.60
CA ARG A 75 13.62 -5.55 0.32
C ARG A 75 13.12 -6.96 0.58
N MET A 76 11.80 -7.11 0.84
CA MET A 76 11.20 -8.44 1.02
C MET A 76 11.39 -9.33 -0.20
N ASN A 77 11.20 -8.79 -1.42
CA ASN A 77 11.42 -9.53 -2.66
C ASN A 77 12.87 -9.93 -2.85
N GLU A 78 13.83 -9.06 -2.51
CA GLU A 78 15.26 -9.35 -2.54
C GLU A 78 15.63 -10.48 -1.58
N VAL A 79 15.12 -10.44 -0.35
CA VAL A 79 15.32 -11.51 0.64
C VAL A 79 14.73 -12.82 0.14
N LEU A 80 13.50 -12.81 -0.42
CA LEU A 80 12.88 -14.01 -0.98
C LEU A 80 13.71 -14.61 -2.13
N ALA A 81 14.22 -13.76 -3.02
CA ALA A 81 15.11 -14.21 -4.09
C ALA A 81 16.44 -14.75 -3.56
N GLY A 82 17.00 -14.12 -2.52
CA GLY A 82 18.24 -14.57 -1.89
C GLY A 82 18.14 -15.91 -1.17
N LEU A 83 16.94 -16.35 -0.78
CA LEU A 83 16.73 -17.64 -0.09
C LEU A 83 17.08 -18.87 -0.92
N TYR A 84 17.03 -18.79 -2.27
CA TYR A 84 17.30 -19.97 -3.11
C TYR A 84 18.67 -20.55 -2.86
N VAL A 85 19.71 -19.73 -2.81
CA VAL A 85 21.11 -20.20 -2.68
C VAL A 85 21.34 -21.01 -1.39
N PRO A 86 21.03 -20.51 -0.18
CA PRO A 86 21.22 -21.30 1.03
C PRO A 86 20.26 -22.49 1.14
N VAL A 87 19.03 -22.39 0.62
CA VAL A 87 18.09 -23.54 0.57
C VAL A 87 18.60 -24.64 -0.35
N ASP A 88 19.18 -24.31 -1.51
CA ASP A 88 19.75 -25.27 -2.42
C ASP A 88 21.00 -25.97 -1.84
N LYS A 89 21.81 -25.23 -1.05
CA LYS A 89 22.92 -25.84 -0.30
C LYS A 89 22.41 -26.86 0.72
N VAL A 90 21.38 -26.52 1.50
CA VAL A 90 20.77 -27.45 2.47
C VAL A 90 20.21 -28.69 1.76
N ASP A 91 19.54 -28.54 0.61
CA ASP A 91 19.04 -29.65 -0.21
C ASP A 91 20.18 -30.56 -0.68
N GLY A 92 21.31 -29.96 -1.09
CA GLY A 92 22.53 -30.71 -1.48
C GLY A 92 23.05 -31.56 -0.32
N TYR A 93 23.23 -30.97 0.86
CA TYR A 93 23.72 -31.72 2.02
C TYR A 93 22.71 -32.78 2.49
N LEU A 94 21.42 -32.52 2.38
CA LEU A 94 20.37 -33.49 2.70
C LEU A 94 20.42 -34.70 1.74
N LYS A 95 20.69 -34.48 0.45
CA LYS A 95 20.88 -35.56 -0.53
C LYS A 95 22.07 -36.45 -0.19
N LEU A 96 23.18 -35.86 0.27
CA LEU A 96 24.35 -36.60 0.72
C LEU A 96 24.07 -37.40 2.02
N ALA A 97 23.27 -36.82 2.92
CA ALA A 97 22.86 -37.44 4.18
C ALA A 97 21.76 -38.51 4.01
N LYS A 98 21.10 -38.59 2.85
CA LYS A 98 19.93 -39.46 2.62
C LYS A 98 20.19 -40.95 2.97
N PRO A 99 21.36 -41.55 2.70
CA PRO A 99 21.59 -42.97 3.06
C PRO A 99 21.52 -43.22 4.57
N VAL A 100 21.82 -42.19 5.39
CA VAL A 100 21.80 -42.29 6.86
C VAL A 100 20.44 -41.86 7.42
N LEU A 101 19.87 -40.76 6.88
CA LEU A 101 18.64 -40.16 7.43
C LEU A 101 17.37 -40.78 6.85
N GLY A 102 17.37 -41.29 5.64
CA GLY A 102 16.17 -41.75 4.93
C GLY A 102 15.16 -40.64 4.61
N ILE A 103 15.53 -39.36 4.81
CA ILE A 103 14.68 -38.21 4.68
C ILE A 103 14.83 -37.56 3.29
N THR A 104 13.70 -37.11 2.71
CA THR A 104 13.70 -36.44 1.39
C THR A 104 13.55 -34.92 1.56
N ALA A 105 13.88 -34.16 0.50
CA ALA A 105 13.67 -32.71 0.47
C ALA A 105 12.21 -32.31 0.74
N SER A 106 11.25 -33.13 0.30
CA SER A 106 9.83 -32.91 0.56
C SER A 106 9.50 -33.05 2.05
N THR A 107 9.93 -34.15 2.66
CA THR A 107 9.71 -34.41 4.11
C THR A 107 10.44 -33.40 4.98
N PHE A 108 11.61 -32.91 4.52
CA PHE A 108 12.39 -31.89 5.22
C PHE A 108 11.80 -30.48 5.12
N GLY A 109 10.78 -30.26 4.24
CA GLY A 109 10.09 -29.00 4.05
C GLY A 109 10.66 -28.10 2.95
N ILE A 110 11.73 -28.52 2.26
CA ILE A 110 12.42 -27.72 1.22
C ILE A 110 11.52 -27.49 0.01
N SER A 111 10.83 -28.52 -0.45
CA SER A 111 9.96 -28.43 -1.64
C SER A 111 8.80 -27.45 -1.41
N GLU A 112 8.19 -27.48 -0.23
CA GLU A 112 7.13 -26.56 0.13
C GLU A 112 7.64 -25.12 0.28
N LEU A 113 8.80 -24.94 0.91
CA LEU A 113 9.44 -23.62 1.03
C LEU A 113 9.68 -22.99 -0.36
N ARG A 114 10.28 -23.73 -1.31
CA ARG A 114 10.49 -23.26 -2.69
C ARG A 114 9.18 -22.86 -3.36
N ARG A 115 8.12 -23.66 -3.18
CA ARG A 115 6.79 -23.35 -3.72
C ARG A 115 6.25 -22.04 -3.17
N LYS A 116 6.45 -21.76 -1.87
CA LYS A 116 6.00 -20.53 -1.23
C LYS A 116 6.83 -19.31 -1.61
N ILE A 117 8.15 -19.48 -1.81
CA ILE A 117 9.02 -18.43 -2.36
C ILE A 117 8.56 -18.04 -3.77
N ASN A 118 8.30 -19.01 -4.65
CA ASN A 118 7.81 -18.76 -6.00
C ASN A 118 6.45 -18.02 -6.01
N ALA A 119 5.57 -18.36 -5.08
CA ALA A 119 4.27 -17.70 -4.92
C ALA A 119 4.36 -16.31 -4.26
N LYS A 120 5.56 -15.90 -3.79
CA LYS A 120 5.78 -14.69 -3.00
C LYS A 120 4.87 -14.59 -1.77
N ASP A 121 4.49 -15.74 -1.20
CA ASP A 121 3.66 -15.87 -0.02
C ASP A 121 4.55 -15.72 1.23
N THR A 122 4.83 -14.46 1.61
CA THR A 122 5.77 -14.14 2.68
C THR A 122 5.42 -14.79 4.01
N GLU A 123 4.13 -14.82 4.38
CA GLU A 123 3.70 -15.41 5.65
C GLU A 123 3.98 -16.91 5.69
N ALA A 124 3.64 -17.60 4.61
CA ALA A 124 3.94 -19.02 4.51
C ALA A 124 5.45 -19.30 4.43
N VAL A 125 6.24 -18.42 3.76
CA VAL A 125 7.71 -18.53 3.75
C VAL A 125 8.28 -18.39 5.15
N LEU A 126 7.86 -17.42 5.95
CA LEU A 126 8.28 -17.28 7.34
C LEU A 126 8.04 -18.54 8.17
N LYS A 127 6.85 -19.13 8.03
CA LYS A 127 6.49 -20.40 8.70
C LYS A 127 7.36 -21.56 8.23
N GLN A 128 7.51 -21.74 6.90
CA GLN A 128 8.28 -22.85 6.34
C GLN A 128 9.78 -22.73 6.61
N LEU A 129 10.33 -21.51 6.59
CA LEU A 129 11.74 -21.26 6.90
C LEU A 129 12.05 -21.54 8.38
N THR A 130 11.12 -21.19 9.28
CA THR A 130 11.22 -21.54 10.70
C THR A 130 11.24 -23.07 10.89
N THR A 131 10.35 -23.80 10.18
CA THR A 131 10.35 -25.26 10.19
C THR A 131 11.64 -25.85 9.62
N LEU A 132 12.13 -25.31 8.52
CA LEU A 132 13.41 -25.74 7.93
C LEU A 132 14.57 -25.59 8.90
N LEU A 133 14.68 -24.43 9.58
CA LEU A 133 15.74 -24.18 10.57
C LEU A 133 15.62 -25.14 11.77
N ALA A 134 14.42 -25.44 12.23
CA ALA A 134 14.20 -26.43 13.29
C ALA A 134 14.67 -27.84 12.85
N ASN A 135 14.35 -28.23 11.63
CA ASN A 135 14.80 -29.51 11.06
C ASN A 135 16.34 -29.55 10.88
N ILE A 136 16.95 -28.46 10.41
CA ILE A 136 18.41 -28.35 10.35
C ILE A 136 19.04 -28.54 11.74
N ASN A 137 18.48 -27.91 12.76
CA ASN A 137 18.99 -28.02 14.13
C ASN A 137 18.82 -29.44 14.67
N GLN A 138 17.70 -30.12 14.40
CA GLN A 138 17.44 -31.48 14.83
C GLN A 138 18.44 -32.47 14.24
N TYR A 139 18.85 -32.27 12.99
CA TYR A 139 19.76 -33.18 12.27
C TYR A 139 21.15 -32.55 12.08
N LYS A 140 21.52 -31.58 12.92
CA LYS A 140 22.74 -30.77 12.78
C LYS A 140 23.99 -31.61 12.64
N GLU A 141 24.18 -32.61 13.48
CA GLU A 141 25.38 -33.45 13.49
C GLU A 141 25.58 -34.23 12.18
N VAL A 142 24.52 -34.85 11.69
CA VAL A 142 24.57 -35.62 10.45
C VAL A 142 24.79 -34.74 9.24
N LEU A 143 24.13 -33.57 9.20
CA LEU A 143 24.29 -32.59 8.12
C LEU A 143 25.68 -31.94 8.14
N ALA A 144 26.26 -31.71 9.29
CA ALA A 144 27.63 -31.19 9.44
C ALA A 144 28.67 -32.16 8.92
N GLN A 145 28.50 -33.49 9.15
CA GLN A 145 29.33 -34.51 8.56
C GLN A 145 29.32 -34.52 7.02
N GLN A 146 28.24 -34.01 6.41
CA GLN A 146 28.13 -33.85 4.97
C GLN A 146 28.61 -32.48 4.47
N GLY A 147 29.11 -31.61 5.36
CA GLY A 147 29.69 -30.33 5.01
C GLY A 147 28.77 -29.11 5.25
N LEU A 148 27.60 -29.29 5.88
CA LEU A 148 26.77 -28.13 6.28
C LEU A 148 27.51 -27.32 7.33
N THR A 149 27.78 -26.06 7.03
CA THR A 149 28.45 -25.12 7.90
C THR A 149 27.47 -24.23 8.68
N ASP A 150 27.89 -23.75 9.85
CA ASP A 150 27.11 -22.79 10.63
C ASP A 150 26.82 -21.49 9.82
N SER A 151 27.68 -21.15 8.86
CA SER A 151 27.48 -19.96 8.02
C SER A 151 26.22 -20.07 7.13
N VAL A 152 25.86 -21.25 6.63
CA VAL A 152 24.64 -21.47 5.86
C VAL A 152 23.41 -21.33 6.75
N THR A 153 23.46 -21.92 7.94
CA THR A 153 22.37 -21.83 8.92
C THR A 153 22.18 -20.39 9.41
N GLN A 154 23.28 -19.67 9.64
CA GLN A 154 23.25 -18.26 10.04
C GLN A 154 22.68 -17.37 8.91
N ALA A 155 23.04 -17.62 7.66
CA ALA A 155 22.48 -16.91 6.53
C ALA A 155 20.95 -17.06 6.47
N LEU A 156 20.42 -18.28 6.62
CA LEU A 156 18.98 -18.53 6.68
C LEU A 156 18.31 -17.83 7.88
N THR A 157 18.97 -17.84 9.04
CA THR A 157 18.49 -17.18 10.26
C THR A 157 18.42 -15.66 10.08
N ASN A 158 19.45 -15.06 9.48
CA ASN A 158 19.49 -13.63 9.20
C ASN A 158 18.39 -13.23 8.20
N MET A 159 18.18 -14.04 7.15
CA MET A 159 17.11 -13.83 6.18
C MET A 159 15.72 -13.96 6.81
N LEU A 160 15.50 -14.94 7.70
CA LEU A 160 14.26 -15.06 8.46
C LEU A 160 14.00 -13.81 9.32
N THR A 161 15.02 -13.33 10.03
CA THR A 161 14.90 -12.15 10.90
C THR A 161 14.59 -10.90 10.10
N SER A 162 15.29 -10.67 8.98
CA SER A 162 15.06 -9.54 8.08
C SER A 162 13.64 -9.58 7.50
N LEU A 163 13.24 -10.73 6.95
CA LEU A 163 11.92 -10.90 6.34
C LEU A 163 10.79 -10.70 7.36
N LYS A 164 10.98 -11.19 8.60
CA LYS A 164 10.02 -11.00 9.70
C LYS A 164 9.90 -9.54 10.08
N SER A 165 11.02 -8.82 10.19
CA SER A 165 11.04 -7.38 10.50
C SER A 165 10.33 -6.56 9.41
N ASP A 166 10.65 -6.80 8.14
CA ASP A 166 10.04 -6.09 7.02
C ASP A 166 8.53 -6.40 6.90
N TYR A 167 8.13 -7.65 7.12
CA TYR A 167 6.71 -8.05 7.13
C TYR A 167 5.95 -7.32 8.25
N GLN A 168 6.54 -7.22 9.44
CA GLN A 168 5.96 -6.53 10.59
C GLN A 168 5.86 -5.01 10.34
N GLN A 169 6.92 -4.38 9.83
CA GLN A 169 6.90 -2.95 9.47
C GLN A 169 5.83 -2.63 8.42
N ARG A 170 5.70 -3.50 7.40
CA ARG A 170 4.64 -3.35 6.40
C ARG A 170 3.24 -3.42 7.01
N TYR A 171 3.03 -4.33 7.96
CA TYR A 171 1.76 -4.45 8.68
C TYR A 171 1.48 -3.22 9.54
N GLU A 172 2.48 -2.69 10.24
CA GLU A 172 2.37 -1.48 11.06
C GLU A 172 1.97 -0.26 10.23
N ILE A 173 2.61 -0.03 9.07
CA ILE A 173 2.23 1.06 8.16
C ILE A 173 0.76 0.94 7.75
N LEU A 174 0.31 -0.25 7.35
CA LEU A 174 -1.07 -0.48 6.93
C LEU A 174 -2.08 -0.32 8.08
N SER A 175 -1.69 -0.73 9.29
CA SER A 175 -2.52 -0.62 10.49
C SER A 175 -2.66 0.83 10.95
N ASN A 176 -1.54 1.56 11.03
CA ASN A 176 -1.51 2.98 11.43
C ASN A 176 -2.34 3.83 10.47
N ARG A 177 -2.23 3.59 9.17
CA ARG A 177 -3.07 4.25 8.17
C ARG A 177 -4.56 4.03 8.42
N ARG A 178 -4.96 2.77 8.68
CA ARG A 178 -6.37 2.44 8.97
C ARG A 178 -6.86 3.18 10.22
N LEU A 179 -6.06 3.23 11.28
CA LEU A 179 -6.38 3.91 12.52
C LEU A 179 -6.47 5.43 12.33
N THR A 180 -5.52 6.04 11.61
CA THR A 180 -5.54 7.46 11.29
C THR A 180 -6.80 7.84 10.54
N VAL A 181 -7.17 7.09 9.53
CA VAL A 181 -8.40 7.32 8.77
C VAL A 181 -9.64 7.13 9.63
N GLN A 182 -9.71 6.05 10.43
CA GLN A 182 -10.86 5.76 11.28
C GLN A 182 -11.06 6.85 12.35
N ASN A 183 -9.98 7.34 12.95
CA ASN A 183 -10.04 8.40 13.97
C ASN A 183 -10.44 9.76 13.38
N ASN A 184 -10.22 9.98 12.08
CA ASN A 184 -10.47 11.24 11.40
C ASN A 184 -11.65 11.18 10.41
N ILE A 185 -12.50 10.14 10.49
CA ILE A 185 -13.63 9.98 9.58
C ILE A 185 -14.58 11.19 9.59
N GLY A 186 -14.71 11.87 10.73
CA GLY A 186 -15.48 13.10 10.87
C GLY A 186 -14.95 14.22 9.96
N VAL A 187 -13.64 14.46 9.99
CA VAL A 187 -12.96 15.48 9.16
C VAL A 187 -13.14 15.19 7.67
N LEU A 188 -13.01 13.92 7.29
CA LEU A 188 -13.23 13.46 5.92
C LEU A 188 -14.70 13.68 5.48
N ASN A 189 -15.65 13.33 6.34
CA ASN A 189 -17.06 13.55 6.07
C ASN A 189 -17.42 15.03 5.96
N ASP A 190 -16.76 15.91 6.73
CA ASP A 190 -16.94 17.35 6.66
C ASP A 190 -16.51 17.91 5.31
N LEU A 191 -15.33 17.50 4.81
CA LEU A 191 -14.91 17.87 3.46
C LEU A 191 -15.88 17.34 2.40
N TYR A 192 -16.28 16.07 2.51
CA TYR A 192 -17.24 15.47 1.58
C TYR A 192 -18.56 16.25 1.55
N THR A 193 -19.06 16.68 2.72
CA THR A 193 -20.28 17.47 2.82
C THR A 193 -20.17 18.79 2.06
N ARG A 194 -19.03 19.49 2.17
CA ARG A 194 -18.76 20.72 1.41
C ARG A 194 -18.71 20.46 -0.10
N ILE A 195 -18.03 19.37 -0.53
CA ILE A 195 -17.99 18.97 -1.95
C ILE A 195 -19.40 18.71 -2.50
N VAL A 196 -20.23 17.98 -1.75
CA VAL A 196 -21.60 17.65 -2.18
C VAL A 196 -22.47 18.90 -2.25
N GLU A 197 -22.31 19.85 -1.32
CA GLU A 197 -23.04 21.11 -1.31
C GLU A 197 -22.72 21.96 -2.56
N VAL A 198 -21.43 22.16 -2.86
CA VAL A 198 -20.99 22.86 -4.09
C VAL A 198 -21.46 22.12 -5.34
N ALA A 199 -21.35 20.80 -5.37
CA ALA A 199 -21.83 19.98 -6.49
C ALA A 199 -23.33 20.14 -6.73
N ALA A 200 -24.14 20.21 -5.67
CA ALA A 200 -25.59 20.37 -5.80
C ALA A 200 -25.96 21.70 -6.46
N ILE A 201 -25.34 22.79 -6.06
CA ILE A 201 -25.61 24.12 -6.63
C ILE A 201 -25.03 24.23 -8.04
N GLY A 202 -23.79 23.76 -8.28
CA GLY A 202 -23.18 23.76 -9.61
C GLY A 202 -24.02 23.00 -10.64
N LYS A 203 -24.65 21.89 -10.24
CA LYS A 203 -25.57 21.13 -11.09
C LYS A 203 -26.85 21.91 -11.43
N ILE A 204 -27.31 22.77 -10.54
CA ILE A 204 -28.47 23.63 -10.81
C ILE A 204 -28.08 24.75 -11.77
N LEU A 205 -26.98 25.46 -11.48
CA LEU A 205 -26.50 26.59 -12.27
C LEU A 205 -26.15 26.19 -13.70
N TYR A 206 -25.50 25.04 -13.86
CA TYR A 206 -24.96 24.60 -15.16
C TYR A 206 -25.71 23.43 -15.80
N LYS A 207 -26.98 23.26 -15.47
CA LYS A 207 -27.83 22.18 -16.00
C LYS A 207 -27.78 22.07 -17.53
N ASN A 208 -27.70 23.21 -18.23
CA ASN A 208 -27.72 23.31 -19.68
C ASN A 208 -26.30 23.44 -20.30
N ASP A 209 -25.23 23.39 -19.49
CA ASP A 209 -23.83 23.40 -19.93
C ASP A 209 -23.16 22.09 -19.53
N PRO A 210 -23.06 21.09 -20.43
CA PRO A 210 -22.49 19.78 -20.11
C PRO A 210 -21.02 19.84 -19.68
N VAL A 211 -20.26 20.82 -20.16
CA VAL A 211 -18.85 20.99 -19.84
C VAL A 211 -18.70 21.43 -18.39
N LYS A 212 -19.30 22.57 -18.03
CA LYS A 212 -19.31 23.05 -16.64
C LYS A 212 -20.01 22.05 -15.70
N LEU A 213 -21.13 21.45 -16.10
CA LEU A 213 -21.83 20.44 -15.30
C LEU A 213 -20.93 19.28 -14.91
N SER A 214 -20.03 18.86 -15.79
CA SER A 214 -19.07 17.77 -15.51
C SER A 214 -18.10 18.13 -14.39
N GLU A 215 -17.75 19.41 -14.23
CA GLU A 215 -16.83 19.91 -13.21
C GLU A 215 -17.46 19.97 -11.82
N TYR A 216 -18.79 19.97 -11.75
CA TYR A 216 -19.58 19.92 -10.50
C TYR A 216 -20.20 18.54 -10.26
N THR A 217 -19.76 17.51 -11.00
CA THR A 217 -20.25 16.14 -10.85
C THR A 217 -19.21 15.27 -10.18
N PHE A 218 -19.49 14.79 -8.98
CA PHE A 218 -18.55 14.00 -8.16
C PHE A 218 -17.93 12.80 -8.91
N THR A 219 -18.75 12.04 -9.64
CA THR A 219 -18.27 10.88 -10.41
C THR A 219 -17.35 11.28 -11.56
N SER A 220 -17.55 12.43 -12.18
CA SER A 220 -16.68 12.96 -13.23
C SER A 220 -15.34 13.40 -12.66
N LEU A 221 -15.35 14.09 -11.52
CA LEU A 221 -14.12 14.49 -10.81
C LEU A 221 -13.32 13.28 -10.31
N MET A 222 -14.00 12.28 -9.78
CA MET A 222 -13.36 11.02 -9.38
C MET A 222 -12.65 10.33 -10.55
N LYS A 223 -13.27 10.33 -11.76
CA LYS A 223 -12.63 9.80 -12.97
C LYS A 223 -11.39 10.61 -13.34
N LYS A 224 -11.44 11.96 -13.28
CA LYS A 224 -10.28 12.84 -13.54
C LYS A 224 -9.12 12.54 -12.58
N VAL A 225 -9.39 12.42 -11.28
CA VAL A 225 -8.37 12.07 -10.27
C VAL A 225 -7.67 10.77 -10.62
N ARG A 226 -8.44 9.72 -10.95
CA ARG A 226 -7.90 8.41 -11.31
C ARG A 226 -7.08 8.42 -12.61
N GLN A 227 -7.45 9.26 -13.58
CA GLN A 227 -6.68 9.44 -14.82
C GLN A 227 -5.33 10.09 -14.54
N VAL A 228 -5.30 11.17 -13.73
CA VAL A 228 -4.06 11.85 -13.34
C VAL A 228 -3.13 10.91 -12.55
N GLU A 229 -3.66 10.09 -11.66
CA GLU A 229 -2.87 9.09 -10.93
C GLU A 229 -2.27 8.03 -11.86
N LYS A 230 -3.01 7.61 -12.88
CA LYS A 230 -2.53 6.64 -13.86
C LYS A 230 -1.38 7.21 -14.72
N SER A 231 -1.54 8.42 -15.24
CA SER A 231 -0.49 9.10 -16.02
C SER A 231 0.79 9.30 -15.22
N LYS A 232 0.70 9.71 -13.94
CA LYS A 232 1.87 9.85 -13.06
C LYS A 232 2.60 8.52 -12.82
N LYS A 233 1.88 7.40 -12.74
CA LYS A 233 2.52 6.08 -12.60
C LYS A 233 3.26 5.68 -13.88
N GLU A 234 2.67 5.90 -15.03
CA GLU A 234 3.28 5.59 -16.32
C GLU A 234 4.56 6.42 -16.55
N GLU A 235 4.59 7.70 -16.16
CA GLU A 235 5.78 8.56 -16.22
C GLU A 235 6.88 8.09 -15.24
N THR A 236 6.52 7.65 -14.04
CA THR A 236 7.48 7.16 -13.05
C THR A 236 8.10 5.84 -13.49
N ASP A 237 7.30 4.93 -14.05
CA ASP A 237 7.78 3.64 -14.57
C ASP A 237 8.67 3.85 -15.82
N ALA A 238 8.37 4.82 -16.69
CA ALA A 238 9.18 5.17 -17.86
C ALA A 238 10.52 5.81 -17.47
N SER A 239 10.57 6.66 -16.44
CA SER A 239 11.80 7.28 -15.97
C SER A 239 12.73 6.32 -15.22
N GLY A 240 12.19 5.26 -14.62
CA GLY A 240 12.97 4.21 -13.96
C GLY A 240 13.72 3.28 -14.94
N LEU A 241 13.32 3.24 -16.21
CA LEU A 241 13.97 2.43 -17.27
C LEU A 241 15.16 3.12 -17.94
N THR A 242 15.34 4.43 -17.77
CA THR A 242 16.42 5.20 -18.41
C THR A 242 17.67 5.39 -17.56
N SER A 243 17.71 4.88 -16.33
CA SER A 243 18.87 5.01 -15.42
C SER A 243 19.79 3.77 -15.35
N ASN A 244 19.64 2.82 -16.28
CA ASN A 244 20.49 1.61 -16.38
C ASN A 244 21.13 1.48 -17.79
N ILE A 245 21.78 2.56 -18.28
CA ILE A 245 22.72 2.47 -19.41
C ILE A 245 24.04 3.10 -18.98
#